data_a077e8041b7ff19b028a99103feb8982
#
_entry.id   a077e8041b7ff19b028a99103feb8982
#
_cell.length_a   1.000
_cell.length_b   1.000
_cell.length_c   1.000
_cell.angle_alpha   90.00
_cell.angle_beta   90.00
_cell.angle_gamma   90.00
#
_symmetry.space_group_name_H-M   'P 1'
#
loop_
_entity.id
_entity.type
_entity.pdbx_description
1 polymer ?
#
loop_
_entity_poly.entity_id
_entity_poly.type
_entity_poly.pdbx_seq_one_letter_code
_entity_poly.pdbx_strand_id
1 'polypeptide(L)'
;MSVNWPLYEKLLGNGLYTDRRSVVIEEAVQSFVTGMVDDPAYQGSALVDGTTTPIIASRKSTFECSIKAAPETDIHIGDMVECFDETWIVVELYIDKVGIINGVMWLCNNVIRFQNRTPAINARYCVVDDGTYSKKSTDPDAYVPTNTYKIYLTIDEATKMLFVDKRLAFGQI
;
A
#
# COMPACT_ATOMS: atom_id res chain seq x y z
N MET A 1 -19.68 25.51 46.83
CA MET A 1 -18.75 25.56 45.68
C MET A 1 -19.60 25.54 44.44
N SER A 2 -19.61 26.60 43.64
CA SER A 2 -20.32 26.61 42.34
C SER A 2 -19.44 25.96 41.27
N VAL A 3 -19.97 24.96 40.64
CA VAL A 3 -19.31 24.31 39.48
C VAL A 3 -19.33 25.32 38.33
N ASN A 4 -18.17 25.58 37.73
CA ASN A 4 -18.08 26.45 36.55
C ASN A 4 -18.51 25.64 35.30
N TRP A 5 -19.82 25.60 35.08
CA TRP A 5 -20.43 24.85 33.96
C TRP A 5 -19.88 25.23 32.59
N PRO A 6 -19.63 26.51 32.24
CA PRO A 6 -19.04 26.88 30.94
C PRO A 6 -17.64 26.31 30.72
N LEU A 7 -16.84 26.18 31.79
CA LEU A 7 -15.52 25.56 31.70
C LEU A 7 -15.64 24.06 31.53
N TYR A 8 -16.63 23.45 32.20
CA TYR A 8 -16.91 22.02 32.12
C TYR A 8 -17.44 21.62 30.73
N GLU A 9 -18.34 22.44 30.16
CA GLU A 9 -18.84 22.27 28.78
C GLU A 9 -17.75 22.46 27.74
N LYS A 10 -16.81 23.37 27.94
CA LYS A 10 -15.65 23.56 27.08
C LYS A 10 -14.65 22.40 27.15
N LEU A 11 -14.50 21.78 28.33
CA LEU A 11 -13.70 20.59 28.55
C LEU A 11 -14.37 19.31 28.00
N LEU A 12 -15.70 19.29 27.89
CA LEU A 12 -16.48 18.19 27.33
C LEU A 12 -16.80 18.36 25.82
N GLY A 13 -16.23 19.39 25.18
CA GLY A 13 -16.40 19.56 23.72
C GLY A 13 -17.83 19.95 23.34
N ASN A 14 -18.35 21.08 23.85
CA ASN A 14 -19.61 21.69 23.42
C ASN A 14 -20.87 20.80 23.43
N GLY A 15 -21.01 19.92 24.41
CA GLY A 15 -22.27 19.19 24.62
C GLY A 15 -22.61 18.12 23.55
N LEU A 16 -21.80 17.97 22.56
CA LEU A 16 -21.78 16.74 21.74
C LEU A 16 -20.95 15.72 22.50
N TYR A 17 -21.55 14.60 22.83
CA TYR A 17 -20.86 13.43 23.38
C TYR A 17 -19.85 12.92 22.34
N THR A 18 -18.74 13.63 22.16
CA THR A 18 -17.57 13.09 21.48
C THR A 18 -17.03 12.02 22.39
N ASP A 19 -17.19 10.79 22.01
CA ASP A 19 -16.61 9.66 22.71
C ASP A 19 -15.13 9.99 22.94
N ARG A 20 -14.69 9.90 24.20
CA ARG A 20 -13.29 10.16 24.59
C ARG A 20 -12.30 9.41 23.70
N ARG A 21 -12.74 8.29 23.15
CA ARG A 21 -11.99 7.48 22.20
C ARG A 21 -11.81 8.16 20.84
N SER A 22 -12.84 8.84 20.33
CA SER A 22 -12.75 9.56 19.04
C SER A 22 -11.78 10.73 19.12
N VAL A 23 -11.75 11.45 20.22
CA VAL A 23 -10.79 12.56 20.45
C VAL A 23 -9.35 12.04 20.48
N VAL A 24 -9.10 10.95 21.20
CA VAL A 24 -7.76 10.34 21.26
C VAL A 24 -7.30 9.84 19.90
N ILE A 25 -8.21 9.26 19.11
CA ILE A 25 -7.91 8.82 17.75
C ILE A 25 -7.56 10.01 16.86
N GLU A 26 -8.36 11.07 16.92
CA GLU A 26 -8.14 12.28 16.13
C GLU A 26 -6.79 12.95 16.47
N GLU A 27 -6.47 13.07 17.75
CA GLU A 27 -5.17 13.58 18.21
C GLU A 27 -4.01 12.69 17.72
N ALA A 28 -4.16 11.37 17.74
CA ALA A 28 -3.14 10.46 17.27
C ALA A 28 -2.93 10.55 15.75
N VAL A 29 -4.00 10.70 14.97
CA VAL A 29 -3.94 10.92 13.52
C VAL A 29 -3.26 12.26 13.21
N GLN A 30 -3.66 13.33 13.88
CA GLN A 30 -3.04 14.64 13.71
C GLN A 30 -1.55 14.63 14.07
N SER A 31 -1.18 13.95 15.15
CA SER A 31 0.22 13.78 15.53
C SER A 31 1.01 13.01 14.48
N PHE A 32 0.43 11.95 13.91
CA PHE A 32 1.05 11.19 12.83
C PHE A 32 1.23 12.05 11.57
N VAL A 33 0.20 12.71 11.10
CA VAL A 33 0.24 13.56 9.89
C VAL A 33 1.24 14.70 10.04
N THR A 34 1.27 15.34 11.21
CA THR A 34 2.21 16.44 11.48
C THR A 34 3.65 15.94 11.58
N GLY A 35 3.88 14.81 12.25
CA GLY A 35 5.22 14.21 12.41
C GLY A 35 5.73 13.45 11.18
N MET A 36 4.85 13.16 10.23
CA MET A 36 5.20 12.38 9.03
C MET A 36 6.30 13.05 8.20
N VAL A 37 6.28 14.38 8.09
CA VAL A 37 7.25 15.16 7.32
C VAL A 37 8.66 15.11 7.92
N ASP A 38 8.75 14.93 9.23
CA ASP A 38 10.01 14.85 9.97
C ASP A 38 10.59 13.43 9.99
N ASP A 39 9.86 12.43 9.49
CA ASP A 39 10.33 11.05 9.42
C ASP A 39 11.41 10.91 8.33
N PRO A 40 12.60 10.34 8.64
CA PRO A 40 13.67 10.14 7.65
C PRO A 40 13.25 9.29 6.43
N ALA A 41 12.21 8.49 6.57
CA ALA A 41 11.65 7.66 5.50
C ALA A 41 10.48 8.34 4.74
N TYR A 42 10.25 9.62 4.99
CA TYR A 42 9.19 10.37 4.33
C TYR A 42 9.46 10.54 2.84
N GLN A 43 8.45 10.26 2.04
CA GLN A 43 8.45 10.40 0.58
C GLN A 43 7.28 11.31 0.18
N GLY A 44 7.52 12.62 0.16
CA GLY A 44 6.49 13.63 -0.16
C GLY A 44 6.10 13.66 -1.64
N SER A 45 6.94 13.09 -2.51
CA SER A 45 6.75 13.05 -3.98
C SER A 45 6.53 11.64 -4.53
N ALA A 46 6.20 10.66 -3.68
CA ALA A 46 5.87 9.33 -4.16
C ALA A 46 4.62 9.38 -5.06
N LEU A 47 4.62 8.59 -6.13
CA LEU A 47 3.46 8.48 -7.01
C LEU A 47 2.75 7.14 -6.70
N VAL A 48 1.50 7.21 -6.33
CA VAL A 48 0.62 6.03 -6.19
C VAL A 48 -0.34 6.04 -7.37
N ASP A 49 -0.21 5.08 -8.26
CA ASP A 49 -0.92 5.02 -9.55
C ASP A 49 -0.87 6.34 -10.33
N GLY A 50 0.32 6.99 -10.32
CA GLY A 50 0.55 8.26 -11.00
C GLY A 50 0.05 9.50 -10.26
N THR A 51 -0.54 9.36 -9.08
CA THR A 51 -0.98 10.48 -8.24
C THR A 51 0.04 10.74 -7.13
N THR A 52 0.50 11.99 -7.01
CA THR A 52 1.42 12.37 -5.93
C THR A 52 0.77 12.16 -4.57
N THR A 53 1.34 11.28 -3.78
CA THR A 53 0.79 10.87 -2.49
C THR A 53 1.91 10.84 -1.45
N PRO A 54 1.81 11.63 -0.37
CA PRO A 54 2.81 11.60 0.69
C PRO A 54 2.70 10.31 1.48
N ILE A 55 3.80 9.59 1.61
CA ILE A 55 3.91 8.32 2.34
C ILE A 55 5.19 8.29 3.17
N ILE A 56 5.23 7.42 4.15
CA ILE A 56 6.48 6.97 4.79
C ILE A 56 6.83 5.62 4.19
N ALA A 57 7.98 5.52 3.51
CA ALA A 57 8.43 4.30 2.87
C ALA A 57 9.78 3.88 3.43
N SER A 58 9.85 2.73 4.11
CA SER A 58 11.09 2.24 4.73
C SER A 58 11.50 0.90 4.13
N ARG A 59 12.68 0.84 3.52
CA ARG A 59 13.24 -0.40 2.99
C ARG A 59 13.55 -1.38 4.12
N LYS A 60 13.03 -2.58 4.02
CA LYS A 60 13.34 -3.71 4.91
C LYS A 60 14.40 -4.63 4.30
N SER A 61 14.38 -4.75 2.99
CA SER A 61 15.35 -5.52 2.21
C SER A 61 15.48 -4.93 0.80
N THR A 62 16.28 -5.55 -0.06
CA THR A 62 16.37 -5.18 -1.48
C THR A 62 15.02 -5.28 -2.20
N PHE A 63 14.14 -6.17 -1.75
CA PHE A 63 12.89 -6.51 -2.44
C PHE A 63 11.63 -6.10 -1.69
N GLU A 64 11.77 -5.69 -0.42
CA GLU A 64 10.63 -5.39 0.45
C GLU A 64 10.77 -4.02 1.07
N CYS A 65 9.71 -3.25 0.99
CA CYS A 65 9.57 -1.95 1.63
C CYS A 65 8.28 -1.91 2.44
N SER A 66 8.32 -1.36 3.65
CA SER A 66 7.11 -1.06 4.41
C SER A 66 6.59 0.31 4.02
N ILE A 67 5.27 0.45 3.94
CA ILE A 67 4.59 1.71 3.67
C ILE A 67 3.71 2.09 4.85
N LYS A 68 3.65 3.40 5.14
CA LYS A 68 2.63 3.98 6.00
C LYS A 68 2.07 5.22 5.33
N ALA A 69 0.75 5.39 5.44
CA ALA A 69 0.06 6.54 4.90
C ALA A 69 -0.99 7.07 5.89
N ALA A 70 -1.38 8.31 5.72
CA ALA A 70 -2.43 8.92 6.51
C ALA A 70 -3.77 8.19 6.30
N PRO A 71 -4.69 8.23 7.27
CA PRO A 71 -6.07 7.85 7.04
C PRO A 71 -6.61 8.60 5.82
N GLU A 72 -7.53 8.02 5.09
CA GLU A 72 -8.14 8.62 3.87
C GLU A 72 -7.21 8.69 2.65
N THR A 73 -5.97 8.23 2.75
CA THR A 73 -5.12 8.09 1.58
C THR A 73 -5.70 7.00 0.68
N ASP A 74 -5.90 7.34 -0.60
CA ASP A 74 -6.40 6.39 -1.60
C ASP A 74 -5.27 5.46 -2.05
N ILE A 75 -5.13 4.34 -1.37
CA ILE A 75 -4.12 3.33 -1.63
C ILE A 75 -4.70 1.93 -1.41
N HIS A 76 -4.48 1.05 -2.39
CA HIS A 76 -5.04 -0.30 -2.40
C HIS A 76 -3.99 -1.37 -2.66
N ILE A 77 -4.33 -2.61 -2.34
CA ILE A 77 -3.50 -3.76 -2.74
C ILE A 77 -3.51 -3.87 -4.26
N GLY A 78 -2.31 -3.94 -4.85
CA GLY A 78 -2.11 -3.98 -6.29
C GLY A 78 -1.76 -2.65 -6.91
N ASP A 79 -1.83 -1.54 -6.16
CA ASP A 79 -1.41 -0.23 -6.66
C ASP A 79 0.10 -0.19 -6.89
N MET A 80 0.50 0.57 -7.89
CA MET A 80 1.91 0.85 -8.17
C MET A 80 2.36 2.09 -7.43
N VAL A 81 3.51 1.97 -6.77
CA VAL A 81 4.14 3.07 -6.04
C VAL A 81 5.51 3.35 -6.64
N GLU A 82 5.70 4.57 -7.13
CA GLU A 82 7.01 5.02 -7.58
C GLU A 82 7.67 5.85 -6.48
N CYS A 83 8.74 5.31 -5.92
CA CYS A 83 9.58 5.97 -4.92
C CYS A 83 11.01 5.41 -4.96
N PHE A 84 11.98 6.18 -4.50
CA PHE A 84 13.41 5.82 -4.54
C PHE A 84 13.95 5.55 -5.96
N ASP A 85 13.38 6.20 -6.99
CA ASP A 85 13.67 5.94 -8.42
C ASP A 85 13.35 4.50 -8.86
N GLU A 86 12.47 3.83 -8.16
CA GLU A 86 12.07 2.44 -8.40
C GLU A 86 10.55 2.32 -8.39
N THR A 87 10.08 1.24 -9.00
CA THR A 87 8.64 0.90 -9.06
C THR A 87 8.35 -0.27 -8.13
N TRP A 88 7.38 -0.08 -7.26
CA TRP A 88 6.94 -1.05 -6.25
C TRP A 88 5.47 -1.39 -6.47
N ILE A 89 5.04 -2.56 -6.03
CA ILE A 89 3.63 -2.95 -5.99
C ILE A 89 3.20 -3.20 -4.55
N VAL A 90 2.06 -2.67 -4.17
CA VAL A 90 1.47 -2.89 -2.84
C VAL A 90 0.92 -4.31 -2.76
N VAL A 91 1.43 -5.13 -1.84
CA VAL A 91 1.04 -6.55 -1.70
C VAL A 91 0.24 -6.82 -0.44
N GLU A 92 0.43 -6.02 0.59
CA GLU A 92 -0.33 -6.12 1.84
C GLU A 92 -0.70 -4.73 2.34
N LEU A 93 -1.93 -4.58 2.82
CA LEU A 93 -2.40 -3.39 3.52
C LEU A 93 -3.22 -3.79 4.73
N TYR A 94 -3.07 -3.05 5.80
CA TYR A 94 -3.93 -3.12 6.96
C TYR A 94 -4.07 -1.74 7.59
N ILE A 95 -5.21 -1.49 8.20
CA ILE A 95 -5.51 -0.25 8.91
C ILE A 95 -5.35 -0.54 10.39
N ASP A 96 -4.58 0.25 11.10
CA ASP A 96 -4.42 0.11 12.53
C ASP A 96 -5.64 0.65 13.32
N LYS A 97 -5.55 0.58 14.66
CA LYS A 97 -6.67 0.98 15.54
C LYS A 97 -6.99 2.48 15.51
N VAL A 98 -6.07 3.30 15.02
CA VAL A 98 -6.23 4.75 14.89
C VAL A 98 -6.51 5.20 13.46
N GLY A 99 -6.57 4.25 12.51
CA GLY A 99 -6.92 4.53 11.12
C GLY A 99 -5.72 4.70 10.20
N ILE A 100 -4.48 4.67 10.72
CA ILE A 100 -3.28 4.80 9.89
C ILE A 100 -3.14 3.55 9.01
N ILE A 101 -2.91 3.80 7.73
CA ILE A 101 -2.69 2.74 6.74
C ILE A 101 -1.25 2.27 6.87
N ASN A 102 -1.07 0.96 7.02
CA ASN A 102 0.22 0.30 7.03
C ASN A 102 0.22 -0.81 5.99
N GLY A 103 1.38 -1.10 5.41
CA GLY A 103 1.45 -2.14 4.40
C GLY A 103 2.86 -2.56 4.05
N VAL A 104 2.92 -3.44 3.07
CA VAL A 104 4.15 -3.96 2.48
C VAL A 104 4.08 -3.80 0.97
N MET A 105 5.18 -3.33 0.40
CA MET A 105 5.40 -3.22 -1.04
C MET A 105 6.55 -4.14 -1.46
N TRP A 106 6.43 -4.71 -2.64
CA TRP A 106 7.51 -5.47 -3.27
C TRP A 106 8.05 -4.76 -4.50
N LEU A 107 9.38 -4.81 -4.67
CA LEU A 107 10.05 -4.22 -5.81
C LEU A 107 9.66 -4.97 -7.10
N CYS A 108 9.18 -4.24 -8.09
CA CYS A 108 8.95 -4.80 -9.41
C CYS A 108 10.28 -5.22 -10.04
N ASN A 109 10.39 -6.48 -10.43
CA ASN A 109 11.61 -7.07 -10.97
C ASN A 109 11.52 -7.43 -12.44
N ASN A 110 10.32 -7.31 -13.02
CA ASN A 110 10.07 -7.67 -14.42
C ASN A 110 9.02 -6.77 -15.05
N VAL A 111 9.01 -6.78 -16.37
CA VAL A 111 7.92 -6.22 -17.19
C VAL A 111 7.25 -7.35 -17.94
N ILE A 112 5.97 -7.54 -17.69
CA ILE A 112 5.15 -8.48 -18.45
C ILE A 112 4.56 -7.79 -19.68
N ARG A 113 4.64 -8.47 -20.83
CA ARG A 113 4.05 -8.02 -22.08
C ARG A 113 3.00 -9.02 -22.54
N PHE A 114 1.84 -8.51 -22.90
CA PHE A 114 0.73 -9.31 -23.37
C PHE A 114 -0.12 -8.52 -24.38
N GLN A 115 -0.83 -9.27 -25.20
CA GLN A 115 -1.73 -8.70 -26.18
C GLN A 115 -3.17 -9.06 -25.82
N ASN A 116 -4.03 -8.09 -25.73
CA ASN A 116 -5.46 -8.26 -25.58
C ASN A 116 -6.13 -8.46 -26.96
N ARG A 117 -7.42 -8.24 -27.06
CA ARG A 117 -8.19 -8.32 -28.30
C ARG A 117 -7.77 -7.27 -29.34
N THR A 118 -7.19 -6.17 -28.90
CA THR A 118 -6.60 -5.15 -29.78
C THR A 118 -5.19 -5.57 -30.16
N PRO A 119 -4.70 -5.20 -31.36
CA PRO A 119 -3.33 -5.55 -31.78
C PRO A 119 -2.23 -4.86 -30.96
N ALA A 120 -2.58 -3.93 -30.07
CA ALA A 120 -1.65 -3.23 -29.20
C ALA A 120 -1.04 -4.16 -28.14
N ILE A 121 0.27 -4.06 -27.96
CA ILE A 121 0.99 -4.76 -26.89
C ILE A 121 0.88 -3.92 -25.62
N ASN A 122 0.33 -4.51 -24.57
CA ASN A 122 0.35 -3.94 -23.24
C ASN A 122 1.63 -4.36 -22.51
N ALA A 123 2.25 -3.43 -21.81
CA ALA A 123 3.39 -3.68 -20.93
C ALA A 123 3.04 -3.22 -19.52
N ARG A 124 3.34 -4.05 -18.52
CA ARG A 124 3.10 -3.71 -17.10
C ARG A 124 4.28 -4.16 -16.26
N TYR A 125 4.68 -3.33 -15.33
CA TYR A 125 5.59 -3.74 -14.27
C TYR A 125 4.95 -4.84 -13.44
N CYS A 126 5.74 -5.79 -12.97
CA CYS A 126 5.26 -6.89 -12.16
C CYS A 126 6.34 -7.41 -11.22
N VAL A 127 5.91 -8.11 -10.20
CA VAL A 127 6.76 -8.96 -9.39
C VAL A 127 6.57 -10.41 -9.85
N VAL A 128 7.65 -11.02 -10.25
CA VAL A 128 7.71 -12.47 -10.54
C VAL A 128 8.38 -13.13 -9.35
N ASP A 129 7.61 -13.93 -8.62
CA ASP A 129 8.08 -14.68 -7.46
C ASP A 129 8.39 -16.12 -7.86
N ASP A 130 9.64 -16.47 -7.79
CA ASP A 130 10.18 -17.83 -8.00
C ASP A 130 10.24 -18.65 -6.69
N GLY A 131 9.52 -18.21 -5.65
CA GLY A 131 9.57 -18.76 -4.29
C GLY A 131 10.49 -18.00 -3.36
N THR A 132 11.22 -16.99 -3.81
CA THR A 132 12.08 -16.15 -2.97
C THR A 132 11.28 -15.20 -2.08
N TYR A 133 10.20 -14.65 -2.61
CA TYR A 133 9.29 -13.73 -1.90
C TYR A 133 8.30 -14.47 -0.98
N SER A 134 7.90 -15.69 -1.35
CA SER A 134 6.83 -16.42 -0.66
C SER A 134 7.30 -17.26 0.54
N LYS A 135 8.49 -17.04 1.09
CA LYS A 135 8.99 -17.75 2.30
C LYS A 135 8.09 -17.63 3.56
N LYS A 136 6.97 -16.93 3.46
CA LYS A 136 5.98 -16.80 4.54
C LYS A 136 4.67 -17.54 4.28
N SER A 137 4.55 -18.37 3.25
CA SER A 137 3.39 -19.26 3.15
C SER A 137 3.50 -20.29 4.26
N THR A 138 2.79 -20.05 5.34
CA THR A 138 2.63 -20.96 6.50
C THR A 138 1.69 -22.13 6.21
N ASP A 139 1.32 -22.32 4.96
CA ASP A 139 0.45 -23.43 4.56
C ASP A 139 1.33 -24.58 4.04
N PRO A 140 1.57 -25.62 4.88
CA PRO A 140 2.40 -26.76 4.51
C PRO A 140 1.78 -27.64 3.40
N ASP A 141 0.49 -27.44 3.10
CA ASP A 141 -0.26 -28.23 2.12
C ASP A 141 -0.37 -27.57 0.75
N ALA A 142 0.14 -26.33 0.60
CA ALA A 142 0.18 -25.66 -0.70
C ALA A 142 1.27 -26.30 -1.59
N TYR A 143 0.93 -27.36 -2.30
CA TYR A 143 1.78 -27.91 -3.34
C TYR A 143 1.88 -26.90 -4.50
N VAL A 144 2.99 -26.19 -4.57
CA VAL A 144 3.34 -25.36 -5.74
C VAL A 144 4.10 -26.28 -6.70
N PRO A 145 3.54 -26.57 -7.89
CA PRO A 145 4.23 -27.39 -8.88
C PRO A 145 5.60 -26.80 -9.20
N THR A 146 6.62 -27.64 -9.31
CA THR A 146 7.95 -27.25 -9.78
C THR A 146 7.82 -26.55 -11.15
N ASN A 147 8.45 -25.38 -11.33
CA ASN A 147 8.38 -24.52 -12.52
C ASN A 147 7.11 -23.64 -12.66
N THR A 148 6.43 -23.36 -11.58
CA THR A 148 5.40 -22.32 -11.57
C THR A 148 5.96 -21.04 -10.95
N TYR A 149 5.54 -19.90 -11.50
CA TYR A 149 5.85 -18.57 -10.98
C TYR A 149 4.56 -17.92 -10.51
N LYS A 150 4.63 -17.23 -9.38
CA LYS A 150 3.57 -16.31 -8.96
C LYS A 150 3.86 -14.94 -9.53
N ILE A 151 2.88 -14.32 -10.16
CA ILE A 151 3.03 -13.00 -10.75
C ILE A 151 2.06 -12.05 -10.05
N TYR A 152 2.58 -10.97 -9.52
CA TYR A 152 1.80 -9.90 -8.90
C TYR A 152 1.75 -8.74 -9.87
N LEU A 153 0.54 -8.29 -10.18
CA LEU A 153 0.25 -7.27 -11.19
C LEU A 153 -0.73 -6.24 -10.63
N THR A 154 -0.61 -5.02 -11.08
CA THR A 154 -1.65 -4.01 -10.92
C THR A 154 -2.96 -4.46 -11.59
N ILE A 155 -4.09 -4.16 -10.97
CA ILE A 155 -5.42 -4.46 -11.49
C ILE A 155 -5.92 -3.25 -12.29
N ASP A 156 -5.74 -3.28 -13.60
CA ASP A 156 -6.27 -2.30 -14.53
C ASP A 156 -7.17 -2.96 -15.59
N GLU A 157 -7.77 -2.17 -16.47
CA GLU A 157 -8.66 -2.69 -17.52
C GLU A 157 -7.95 -3.65 -18.48
N ALA A 158 -6.64 -3.49 -18.67
CA ALA A 158 -5.86 -4.40 -19.54
C ALA A 158 -5.56 -5.72 -18.81
N THR A 159 -5.17 -5.68 -17.54
CA THR A 159 -4.83 -6.87 -16.76
C THR A 159 -6.05 -7.70 -16.36
N LYS A 160 -7.22 -7.07 -16.16
CA LYS A 160 -8.51 -7.77 -15.96
C LYS A 160 -8.88 -8.70 -17.13
N MET A 161 -8.31 -8.47 -18.31
CA MET A 161 -8.55 -9.31 -19.49
C MET A 161 -7.58 -10.48 -19.60
N LEU A 162 -6.67 -10.65 -18.66
CA LEU A 162 -5.81 -11.83 -18.59
C LEU A 162 -6.64 -13.05 -18.15
N PHE A 163 -6.49 -14.14 -18.88
CA PHE A 163 -7.18 -15.40 -18.62
C PHE A 163 -6.23 -16.58 -18.79
N VAL A 164 -6.67 -17.75 -18.40
CA VAL A 164 -5.91 -19.00 -18.56
C VAL A 164 -5.50 -19.20 -20.03
N ASP A 165 -4.31 -19.73 -20.26
CA ASP A 165 -3.69 -19.96 -21.57
C ASP A 165 -3.28 -18.70 -22.34
N LYS A 166 -3.29 -17.52 -21.70
CA LYS A 166 -2.74 -16.32 -22.31
C LYS A 166 -1.22 -16.43 -22.46
N ARG A 167 -0.72 -16.13 -23.65
CA ARG A 167 0.73 -16.05 -23.86
C ARG A 167 1.26 -14.75 -23.29
N LEU A 168 2.28 -14.86 -22.45
CA LEU A 168 2.95 -13.78 -21.77
C LEU A 168 4.43 -13.75 -22.16
N ALA A 169 4.98 -12.58 -22.38
CA ALA A 169 6.42 -12.39 -22.55
C ALA A 169 6.95 -11.58 -21.39
N PHE A 170 8.06 -12.00 -20.82
CA PHE A 170 8.76 -11.33 -19.74
C PHE A 170 9.97 -10.58 -20.28
N GLY A 171 10.26 -9.42 -19.72
CA GLY A 171 11.48 -8.68 -19.93
C GLY A 171 12.04 -8.22 -18.59
N GLN A 172 13.35 -8.27 -18.43
CA GLN A 172 14.02 -7.69 -17.28
C GLN A 172 13.91 -6.15 -17.33
N ILE A 173 13.86 -5.54 -16.19
CA ILE A 173 13.93 -4.09 -15.98
C ILE A 173 15.37 -3.63 -16.05
#